data_7990b358eb2cacd24a4c74c126616807
#
_entry.id   7990b358eb2cacd24a4c74c126616807
#
_cell.length_a   1.000
_cell.length_b   1.000
_cell.length_c   1.000
_cell.angle_alpha   90.00
_cell.angle_beta   90.00
_cell.angle_gamma   90.00
#
_symmetry.space_group_name_H-M   'P 1'
#
loop_
_entity.id
_entity.type
_entity.pdbx_description
1 polymer ?
#
loop_
_entity_poly.entity_id
_entity_poly.type
_entity_poly.pdbx_seq_one_letter_code
_entity_poly.pdbx_strand_id
1 'polypeptide(L)'
;VYMHKTVIASETLLVNVLKRAKQLASEGRDLYATPALRFFLYNSIGPEDLLQEGTFTPGLIAANFTRLDDTDIYVAAKYWADDSDKILAELAGRLMQRNLFAVELQDKPFSDERIEELKSSALKILDIIPELTDYYIFTASISNLAYTLDAPEIKIPLKSGKIADISEVSDMCDNRFISEKNTKYFLSYPKECR
;
A
#
# COMPACT_ATOMS: atom_id res chain seq x y z
N VAL A 1 15.25 -7.00 -4.44
CA VAL A 1 14.02 -7.64 -3.97
C VAL A 1 12.88 -6.64 -4.04
N TYR A 2 12.96 -5.48 -3.38
CA TYR A 2 11.87 -4.49 -3.27
C TYR A 2 11.37 -3.90 -4.59
N MET A 3 12.21 -3.86 -5.65
CA MET A 3 11.81 -3.37 -6.98
C MET A 3 11.39 -4.51 -7.93
N HIS A 4 11.07 -5.70 -7.40
CA HIS A 4 10.62 -6.80 -8.24
C HIS A 4 9.17 -6.58 -8.68
N LYS A 5 8.87 -6.70 -9.98
CA LYS A 5 7.55 -6.43 -10.55
C LYS A 5 6.41 -7.18 -9.85
N THR A 6 6.64 -8.42 -9.44
CA THR A 6 5.63 -9.22 -8.71
C THR A 6 5.31 -8.65 -7.33
N VAL A 7 6.33 -8.13 -6.61
CA VAL A 7 6.14 -7.49 -5.31
C VAL A 7 5.31 -6.22 -5.48
N ILE A 8 5.72 -5.36 -6.41
CA ILE A 8 4.98 -4.11 -6.72
C ILE A 8 3.53 -4.42 -7.12
N ALA A 9 3.31 -5.41 -7.98
CA ALA A 9 1.96 -5.80 -8.40
C ALA A 9 1.10 -6.29 -7.23
N SER A 10 1.67 -7.08 -6.33
CA SER A 10 0.97 -7.60 -5.16
C SER A 10 0.64 -6.49 -4.16
N GLU A 11 1.60 -5.63 -3.87
CA GLU A 11 1.43 -4.49 -2.97
C GLU A 11 0.39 -3.50 -3.51
N THR A 12 0.48 -3.14 -4.79
CA THR A 12 -0.48 -2.24 -5.44
C THR A 12 -1.89 -2.80 -5.39
N LEU A 13 -2.04 -4.09 -5.71
CA LEU A 13 -3.35 -4.75 -5.69
C LEU A 13 -3.92 -4.78 -4.27
N LEU A 14 -3.10 -5.11 -3.26
CA LEU A 14 -3.50 -5.11 -1.85
C LEU A 14 -3.95 -3.71 -1.40
N VAL A 15 -3.19 -2.68 -1.75
CA VAL A 15 -3.55 -1.29 -1.43
C VAL A 15 -4.90 -0.92 -2.06
N ASN A 16 -5.16 -1.32 -3.29
CA ASN A 16 -6.42 -1.03 -3.97
C ASN A 16 -7.61 -1.80 -3.38
N VAL A 17 -7.41 -3.05 -2.97
CA VAL A 17 -8.41 -3.82 -2.19
C VAL A 17 -8.77 -3.06 -0.91
N LEU A 18 -7.78 -2.63 -0.14
CA LEU A 18 -8.01 -1.90 1.12
C LEU A 18 -8.65 -0.53 0.89
N LYS A 19 -8.26 0.21 -0.16
CA LYS A 19 -8.89 1.48 -0.54
C LYS A 19 -10.38 1.29 -0.85
N ARG A 20 -10.72 0.27 -1.65
CA ARG A 20 -12.13 0.00 -1.99
C ARG A 20 -12.92 -0.40 -0.75
N ALA A 21 -12.39 -1.29 0.08
CA ALA A 21 -13.03 -1.68 1.33
C ALA A 21 -13.24 -0.48 2.26
N LYS A 22 -12.25 0.40 2.38
CA LYS A 22 -12.34 1.64 3.17
C LYS A 22 -13.43 2.58 2.65
N GLN A 23 -13.51 2.76 1.33
CA GLN A 23 -14.56 3.56 0.71
C GLN A 23 -15.94 3.00 1.04
N LEU A 24 -16.17 1.70 0.79
CA LEU A 24 -17.45 1.05 1.07
C LEU A 24 -17.83 1.12 2.54
N ALA A 25 -16.87 0.96 3.45
CA ALA A 25 -17.09 1.12 4.88
C ALA A 25 -17.51 2.57 5.23
N SER A 26 -16.90 3.57 4.61
CA SER A 26 -17.26 4.98 4.79
C SER A 26 -18.66 5.32 4.23
N GLU A 27 -19.12 4.58 3.23
CA GLU A 27 -20.46 4.65 2.66
C GLU A 27 -21.51 3.89 3.51
N GLY A 28 -21.09 3.30 4.64
CA GLY A 28 -21.97 2.61 5.58
C GLY A 28 -22.21 1.14 5.28
N ARG A 29 -21.47 0.53 4.33
CA ARG A 29 -21.56 -0.91 4.08
C ARG A 29 -20.92 -1.69 5.22
N ASP A 30 -21.57 -2.76 5.62
CA ASP A 30 -21.02 -3.70 6.61
C ASP A 30 -20.18 -4.75 5.90
N LEU A 31 -18.84 -4.63 6.06
CA LEU A 31 -17.86 -5.56 5.50
C LEU A 31 -17.31 -6.46 6.60
N TYR A 32 -17.03 -7.72 6.26
CA TYR A 32 -16.30 -8.58 7.17
C TYR A 32 -14.93 -7.98 7.50
N ALA A 33 -14.63 -7.89 8.78
CA ALA A 33 -13.32 -7.49 9.28
C ALA A 33 -13.13 -8.02 10.70
N THR A 34 -11.91 -8.41 11.05
CA THR A 34 -11.54 -8.69 12.44
C THR A 34 -11.66 -7.43 13.30
N PRO A 35 -11.75 -7.51 14.61
CA PRO A 35 -11.92 -6.32 15.45
C PRO A 35 -10.85 -5.24 15.23
N ALA A 36 -9.58 -5.62 15.08
CA ALA A 36 -8.47 -4.71 14.84
C ALA A 36 -8.58 -4.04 13.46
N LEU A 37 -8.81 -4.81 12.40
CA LEU A 37 -8.99 -4.28 11.05
C LEU A 37 -10.24 -3.40 10.97
N ARG A 38 -11.35 -3.82 11.60
CA ARG A 38 -12.60 -3.06 11.65
C ARG A 38 -12.41 -1.68 12.25
N PHE A 39 -11.61 -1.58 13.31
CA PHE A 39 -11.31 -0.30 13.93
C PHE A 39 -10.73 0.69 12.92
N PHE A 40 -9.72 0.30 12.13
CA PHE A 40 -9.11 1.17 11.13
C PHE A 40 -9.94 1.31 9.85
N LEU A 41 -10.73 0.30 9.50
CA LEU A 41 -11.55 0.32 8.29
C LEU A 41 -12.70 1.34 8.42
N TYR A 42 -13.33 1.44 9.59
CA TYR A 42 -14.52 2.27 9.81
C TYR A 42 -14.22 3.62 10.44
N ASN A 43 -13.00 3.88 10.88
CA ASN A 43 -12.63 5.15 11.50
C ASN A 43 -11.53 5.84 10.69
N SER A 44 -11.64 7.16 10.50
CA SER A 44 -10.57 7.97 9.94
C SER A 44 -9.63 8.35 11.08
N ILE A 45 -8.40 7.84 11.03
CA ILE A 45 -7.38 8.05 12.05
C ILE A 45 -6.15 8.60 11.35
N GLY A 46 -5.70 9.78 11.79
CA GLY A 46 -4.51 10.45 11.29
C GLY A 46 -3.36 10.46 12.31
N PRO A 47 -2.18 10.94 11.93
CA PRO A 47 -1.04 11.08 12.84
C PRO A 47 -1.33 11.99 14.05
N GLU A 48 -2.19 12.97 13.89
CA GLU A 48 -2.62 13.89 14.93
C GLU A 48 -3.36 13.20 16.08
N ASP A 49 -4.13 12.15 15.79
CA ASP A 49 -4.87 11.37 16.79
C ASP A 49 -3.94 10.58 17.72
N LEU A 50 -2.68 10.41 17.33
CA LEU A 50 -1.65 9.78 18.15
C LEU A 50 -0.99 10.75 19.14
N LEU A 51 -1.10 12.05 18.89
CA LEU A 51 -0.43 13.11 19.65
C LEU A 51 -1.37 13.82 20.64
N GLN A 52 -2.66 13.75 20.42
CA GLN A 52 -3.67 14.46 21.21
C GLN A 52 -4.82 13.52 21.57
N GLU A 53 -5.46 13.77 22.73
CA GLU A 53 -6.73 13.13 23.03
C GLU A 53 -7.83 13.74 22.16
N GLY A 54 -8.42 12.90 21.31
CA GLY A 54 -9.51 13.25 20.41
C GLY A 54 -10.68 12.28 20.54
N THR A 55 -11.31 11.94 19.43
CA THR A 55 -12.39 10.93 19.40
C THR A 55 -11.91 9.57 19.91
N PHE A 56 -10.63 9.26 19.69
CA PHE A 56 -9.97 8.06 20.20
C PHE A 56 -8.74 8.44 21.01
N THR A 57 -8.50 7.73 22.12
CA THR A 57 -7.25 7.94 22.86
C THR A 57 -6.07 7.30 22.12
N PRO A 58 -4.86 7.90 22.20
CA PRO A 58 -3.66 7.28 21.63
C PRO A 58 -3.43 5.82 22.07
N GLY A 59 -3.76 5.50 23.33
CA GLY A 59 -3.67 4.14 23.86
C GLY A 59 -4.63 3.15 23.18
N LEU A 60 -5.84 3.58 22.84
CA LEU A 60 -6.81 2.73 22.12
C LEU A 60 -6.36 2.49 20.68
N ILE A 61 -5.82 3.52 20.02
CA ILE A 61 -5.28 3.40 18.66
C ILE A 61 -4.10 2.42 18.67
N ALA A 62 -3.14 2.61 19.58
CA ALA A 62 -1.99 1.72 19.72
C ALA A 62 -2.39 0.28 20.04
N ALA A 63 -3.37 0.06 20.91
CA ALA A 63 -3.87 -1.28 21.24
C ALA A 63 -4.50 -2.00 20.04
N ASN A 64 -5.20 -1.30 19.15
CA ASN A 64 -5.72 -1.89 17.93
C ASN A 64 -4.60 -2.09 16.89
N PHE A 65 -3.68 -1.14 16.77
CA PHE A 65 -2.56 -1.24 15.83
C PHE A 65 -1.66 -2.45 16.15
N THR A 66 -1.34 -2.69 17.41
CA THR A 66 -0.49 -3.83 17.82
C THR A 66 -1.16 -5.20 17.66
N ARG A 67 -2.48 -5.23 17.43
CA ARG A 67 -3.25 -6.45 17.16
C ARG A 67 -3.46 -6.70 15.68
N LEU A 68 -3.24 -5.67 14.84
CA LEU A 68 -3.42 -5.78 13.40
C LEU A 68 -2.22 -6.47 12.79
N ASP A 69 -2.44 -7.56 12.05
CA ASP A 69 -1.41 -8.27 11.31
C ASP A 69 -1.87 -8.69 9.90
N ASP A 70 -0.98 -9.34 9.17
CA ASP A 70 -1.26 -9.82 7.81
C ASP A 70 -2.43 -10.80 7.75
N THR A 71 -2.65 -11.57 8.83
CA THR A 71 -3.74 -12.56 8.89
C THR A 71 -5.10 -11.88 8.85
N ASP A 72 -5.26 -10.75 9.55
CA ASP A 72 -6.50 -9.95 9.54
C ASP A 72 -6.87 -9.54 8.12
N ILE A 73 -5.88 -9.06 7.38
CA ILE A 73 -6.06 -8.55 6.02
C ILE A 73 -6.36 -9.71 5.06
N TYR A 74 -5.59 -10.81 5.13
CA TYR A 74 -5.81 -11.95 4.24
C TYR A 74 -7.13 -12.67 4.50
N VAL A 75 -7.55 -12.80 5.75
CA VAL A 75 -8.86 -13.37 6.06
C VAL A 75 -9.97 -12.47 5.51
N ALA A 76 -9.90 -11.17 5.75
CA ALA A 76 -10.87 -10.22 5.20
C ALA A 76 -10.92 -10.27 3.66
N ALA A 77 -9.77 -10.28 3.00
CA ALA A 77 -9.68 -10.37 1.54
C ALA A 77 -10.32 -11.65 0.98
N LYS A 78 -10.24 -12.79 1.70
CA LYS A 78 -10.95 -14.03 1.31
C LYS A 78 -12.47 -13.84 1.33
N TYR A 79 -13.01 -13.20 2.36
CA TYR A 79 -14.43 -12.89 2.43
C TYR A 79 -14.84 -11.86 1.36
N TRP A 80 -14.02 -10.84 1.12
CA TRP A 80 -14.29 -9.81 0.13
C TRP A 80 -14.22 -10.31 -1.32
N ALA A 81 -13.53 -11.42 -1.58
CA ALA A 81 -13.52 -12.03 -2.90
C ALA A 81 -14.91 -12.54 -3.36
N ASP A 82 -15.81 -12.76 -2.40
CA ASP A 82 -17.20 -13.16 -2.64
C ASP A 82 -18.21 -12.03 -2.32
N ASP A 83 -17.72 -10.78 -2.19
CA ASP A 83 -18.57 -9.63 -1.87
C ASP A 83 -19.50 -9.27 -3.04
N SER A 84 -20.63 -8.64 -2.73
CA SER A 84 -21.58 -8.15 -3.73
C SER A 84 -21.07 -6.92 -4.51
N ASP A 85 -20.09 -6.19 -3.98
CA ASP A 85 -19.39 -5.14 -4.72
C ASP A 85 -18.43 -5.76 -5.72
N LYS A 86 -18.72 -5.62 -7.01
CA LYS A 86 -17.96 -6.24 -8.09
C LYS A 86 -16.48 -5.85 -8.09
N ILE A 87 -16.16 -4.61 -7.74
CA ILE A 87 -14.78 -4.10 -7.74
C ILE A 87 -14.01 -4.72 -6.60
N LEU A 88 -14.57 -4.70 -5.39
CA LEU A 88 -13.94 -5.31 -4.22
C LEU A 88 -13.73 -6.81 -4.45
N ALA A 89 -14.77 -7.51 -4.92
CA ALA A 89 -14.72 -8.95 -5.18
C ALA A 89 -13.66 -9.30 -6.23
N GLU A 90 -13.59 -8.55 -7.33
CA GLU A 90 -12.60 -8.81 -8.38
C GLU A 90 -11.17 -8.56 -7.89
N LEU A 91 -10.90 -7.40 -7.27
CA LEU A 91 -9.56 -7.08 -6.77
C LEU A 91 -9.10 -8.07 -5.70
N ALA A 92 -9.96 -8.40 -4.74
CA ALA A 92 -9.67 -9.38 -3.71
C ALA A 92 -9.48 -10.79 -4.30
N GLY A 93 -10.34 -11.20 -5.24
CA GLY A 93 -10.21 -12.46 -5.96
C GLY A 93 -8.89 -12.58 -6.72
N ARG A 94 -8.47 -11.55 -7.44
CA ARG A 94 -7.17 -11.49 -8.12
C ARG A 94 -6.01 -11.66 -7.14
N LEU A 95 -6.07 -10.97 -5.99
CA LEU A 95 -5.04 -11.09 -4.95
C LEU A 95 -4.96 -12.53 -4.42
N MET A 96 -6.09 -13.14 -4.08
CA MET A 96 -6.15 -14.50 -3.51
C MET A 96 -5.71 -15.57 -4.51
N GLN A 97 -6.06 -15.42 -5.79
CA GLN A 97 -5.71 -16.35 -6.87
C GLN A 97 -4.33 -16.07 -7.47
N ARG A 98 -3.61 -15.04 -6.99
CA ARG A 98 -2.32 -14.58 -7.55
C ARG A 98 -2.39 -14.18 -9.03
N ASN A 99 -3.55 -13.75 -9.49
CA ASN A 99 -3.74 -13.17 -10.82
C ASN A 99 -3.36 -11.68 -10.80
N LEU A 100 -2.09 -11.43 -10.52
CA LEU A 100 -1.57 -10.09 -10.32
C LEU A 100 -1.55 -9.26 -11.60
N PHE A 101 -1.62 -7.95 -11.46
CA PHE A 101 -1.48 -6.98 -12.54
C PHE A 101 -0.12 -7.07 -13.23
N ALA A 102 -0.05 -6.62 -14.47
CA ALA A 102 1.20 -6.34 -15.15
C ALA A 102 1.84 -5.10 -14.52
N VAL A 103 3.18 -5.07 -14.51
CA VAL A 103 3.96 -3.90 -14.06
C VAL A 103 5.03 -3.57 -15.09
N GLU A 104 4.99 -2.35 -15.59
CA GLU A 104 6.07 -1.72 -16.35
C GLU A 104 6.92 -0.87 -15.41
N LEU A 105 8.25 -0.87 -15.63
CA LEU A 105 9.21 -0.09 -14.84
C LEU A 105 10.10 0.69 -15.80
N GLN A 106 10.33 1.97 -15.50
CA GLN A 106 11.23 2.82 -16.26
C GLN A 106 11.85 3.93 -15.40
N ASP A 107 12.84 4.66 -15.95
CA ASP A 107 13.60 5.70 -15.22
C ASP A 107 12.91 7.07 -15.26
N LYS A 108 11.84 7.23 -16.05
CA LYS A 108 11.11 8.48 -16.20
C LYS A 108 9.61 8.24 -15.92
N PRO A 109 8.86 9.28 -15.55
CA PRO A 109 7.40 9.17 -15.46
C PRO A 109 6.78 8.62 -16.75
N PHE A 110 5.69 7.88 -16.64
CA PHE A 110 4.88 7.46 -17.78
C PHE A 110 4.15 8.65 -18.36
N SER A 111 3.98 8.68 -19.68
CA SER A 111 3.25 9.76 -20.34
C SER A 111 1.75 9.63 -20.08
N ASP A 112 1.06 10.78 -20.09
CA ASP A 112 -0.39 10.82 -19.91
C ASP A 112 -1.11 10.04 -21.02
N GLU A 113 -0.58 10.08 -22.26
CA GLU A 113 -1.14 9.32 -23.38
C GLU A 113 -1.14 7.80 -23.11
N ARG A 114 -0.03 7.27 -22.54
CA ARG A 114 0.06 5.85 -22.21
C ARG A 114 -0.91 5.45 -21.10
N ILE A 115 -1.08 6.32 -20.11
CA ILE A 115 -2.03 6.09 -19.00
C ILE A 115 -3.46 6.11 -19.55
N GLU A 116 -3.82 7.07 -20.38
CA GLU A 116 -5.16 7.20 -20.96
C GLU A 116 -5.49 6.06 -21.96
N GLU A 117 -4.51 5.56 -22.70
CA GLU A 117 -4.68 4.34 -23.51
C GLU A 117 -5.11 3.15 -22.64
N LEU A 118 -4.42 2.92 -21.53
CA LEU A 118 -4.73 1.82 -20.62
C LEU A 118 -6.08 2.03 -19.92
N LYS A 119 -6.39 3.24 -19.48
CA LYS A 119 -7.72 3.57 -18.93
C LYS A 119 -8.83 3.29 -19.95
N SER A 120 -8.65 3.73 -21.18
CA SER A 120 -9.60 3.48 -22.27
C SER A 120 -9.77 1.99 -22.59
N SER A 121 -8.68 1.21 -22.50
CA SER A 121 -8.71 -0.25 -22.64
C SER A 121 -9.46 -0.90 -21.48
N ALA A 122 -9.18 -0.47 -20.23
CA ALA A 122 -9.83 -0.97 -19.04
C ALA A 122 -11.35 -0.73 -19.05
N LEU A 123 -11.81 0.46 -19.46
CA LEU A 123 -13.23 0.77 -19.58
C LEU A 123 -13.96 -0.21 -20.51
N LYS A 124 -13.31 -0.61 -21.61
CA LYS A 124 -13.93 -1.51 -22.61
C LYS A 124 -13.89 -2.97 -22.19
N ILE A 125 -12.77 -3.40 -21.58
CA ILE A 125 -12.52 -4.82 -21.31
C ILE A 125 -13.15 -5.24 -19.98
N LEU A 126 -13.11 -4.36 -18.96
CA LEU A 126 -13.60 -4.66 -17.62
C LEU A 126 -15.04 -4.21 -17.39
N ASP A 127 -15.66 -3.53 -18.39
CA ASP A 127 -17.03 -2.98 -18.28
C ASP A 127 -17.23 -2.14 -17.02
N ILE A 128 -16.28 -1.24 -16.75
CA ILE A 128 -16.27 -0.33 -15.60
C ILE A 128 -16.53 1.11 -16.03
N ILE A 129 -16.92 1.96 -15.09
CA ILE A 129 -17.10 3.40 -15.33
C ILE A 129 -15.77 4.15 -15.09
N PRO A 130 -15.59 5.36 -15.67
CA PRO A 130 -14.33 6.13 -15.59
C PRO A 130 -13.80 6.33 -14.17
N GLU A 131 -14.68 6.58 -13.21
CA GLU A 131 -14.36 6.85 -11.81
C GLU A 131 -13.69 5.66 -11.11
N LEU A 132 -13.85 4.46 -11.67
CA LEU A 132 -13.31 3.22 -11.10
C LEU A 132 -11.97 2.82 -11.72
N THR A 133 -11.53 3.51 -12.77
CA THR A 133 -10.27 3.16 -13.47
C THR A 133 -9.04 3.25 -12.57
N ASP A 134 -9.04 4.13 -11.57
CA ASP A 134 -7.92 4.33 -10.65
C ASP A 134 -7.69 3.14 -9.70
N TYR A 135 -8.66 2.22 -9.59
CA TYR A 135 -8.46 0.93 -8.91
C TYR A 135 -7.67 -0.08 -9.75
N TYR A 136 -7.64 0.12 -11.07
CA TYR A 136 -7.05 -0.81 -12.03
C TYR A 136 -5.77 -0.27 -12.66
N ILE A 137 -5.72 1.03 -12.94
CA ILE A 137 -4.56 1.67 -13.57
C ILE A 137 -3.89 2.56 -12.53
N PHE A 138 -2.71 2.16 -12.10
CA PHE A 138 -2.00 2.83 -11.01
C PHE A 138 -0.56 3.14 -11.40
N THR A 139 -0.12 4.36 -11.19
CA THR A 139 1.26 4.79 -11.41
C THR A 139 1.82 5.46 -10.15
N ALA A 140 3.08 5.15 -9.85
CA ALA A 140 3.82 5.80 -8.77
C ALA A 140 5.33 5.67 -9.00
N SER A 141 6.11 6.23 -8.10
CA SER A 141 7.56 6.05 -8.07
C SER A 141 7.96 5.21 -6.86
N ILE A 142 9.00 4.41 -7.04
CA ILE A 142 9.66 3.66 -5.98
C ILE A 142 11.15 4.01 -5.96
N SER A 143 11.71 4.23 -4.80
CA SER A 143 13.13 4.51 -4.64
C SER A 143 13.77 3.56 -3.62
N ASN A 144 15.05 3.30 -3.80
CA ASN A 144 15.82 2.42 -2.92
C ASN A 144 16.39 3.14 -1.68
N LEU A 145 15.92 4.35 -1.40
CA LEU A 145 16.37 5.09 -0.22
C LEU A 145 15.79 4.46 1.05
N ALA A 146 16.57 3.56 1.64
CA ALA A 146 16.27 3.00 2.95
C ALA A 146 16.56 3.99 4.10
N TYR A 147 17.53 4.90 3.87
CA TYR A 147 17.99 5.88 4.85
C TYR A 147 18.45 7.15 4.13
N THR A 148 18.03 8.31 4.58
CA THR A 148 18.55 9.60 4.13
C THR A 148 19.06 10.38 5.31
N LEU A 149 20.11 11.18 5.13
CA LEU A 149 20.64 12.07 6.18
C LEU A 149 19.58 13.11 6.65
N ASP A 150 18.54 13.33 5.85
CA ASP A 150 17.40 14.21 6.17
C ASP A 150 16.20 13.47 6.78
N ALA A 151 16.27 12.14 6.92
CA ALA A 151 15.24 11.35 7.59
C ALA A 151 15.43 11.39 9.12
N PRO A 152 14.36 11.13 9.91
CA PRO A 152 14.52 10.97 11.35
C PRO A 152 15.61 9.94 11.66
N GLU A 153 16.62 10.34 12.46
CA GLU A 153 17.73 9.48 12.87
C GLU A 153 17.22 8.17 13.52
N ILE A 154 17.72 7.03 13.05
CA ILE A 154 17.46 5.75 13.72
C ILE A 154 18.44 5.62 14.87
N LYS A 155 17.97 5.94 16.07
CA LYS A 155 18.78 5.92 17.29
C LYS A 155 18.84 4.53 17.89
N ILE A 156 20.06 4.02 18.09
CA ILE A 156 20.33 2.71 18.70
C ILE A 156 20.93 2.91 20.10
N PRO A 157 20.28 2.40 21.17
CA PRO A 157 20.88 2.38 22.49
C PRO A 157 21.97 1.30 22.53
N LEU A 158 23.20 1.70 22.80
CA LEU A 158 24.33 0.81 22.97
C LEU A 158 24.36 0.21 24.38
N LYS A 159 25.04 -0.94 24.55
CA LYS A 159 25.23 -1.57 25.86
C LYS A 159 25.99 -0.67 26.87
N SER A 160 26.71 0.31 26.38
CA SER A 160 27.39 1.34 27.19
C SER A 160 26.46 2.40 27.77
N GLY A 161 25.17 2.39 27.41
CA GLY A 161 24.20 3.43 27.74
C GLY A 161 24.24 4.63 26.81
N LYS A 162 25.17 4.68 25.85
CA LYS A 162 25.24 5.75 24.84
C LYS A 162 24.22 5.48 23.73
N ILE A 163 23.58 6.53 23.23
CA ILE A 163 22.71 6.47 22.06
C ILE A 163 23.56 6.92 20.85
N ALA A 164 23.54 6.11 19.78
CA ALA A 164 24.25 6.38 18.54
C ALA A 164 23.32 6.24 17.35
N ASP A 165 23.62 6.91 16.24
CA ASP A 165 22.91 6.72 14.98
C ASP A 165 23.31 5.39 14.34
N ILE A 166 22.35 4.74 13.63
CA ILE A 166 22.59 3.46 12.96
C ILE A 166 23.75 3.52 11.97
N SER A 167 23.95 4.67 11.32
CA SER A 167 25.05 4.89 10.39
C SER A 167 26.43 4.90 11.04
N GLU A 168 26.51 5.15 12.35
CA GLU A 168 27.75 5.15 13.12
C GLU A 168 28.13 3.74 13.64
N VAL A 169 27.14 2.84 13.76
CA VAL A 169 27.33 1.55 14.44
C VAL A 169 27.13 0.33 13.55
N SER A 170 26.60 0.51 12.36
CA SER A 170 26.36 -0.59 11.43
C SER A 170 27.36 -0.57 10.27
N ASP A 171 28.18 -1.61 10.18
CA ASP A 171 29.07 -1.82 9.03
C ASP A 171 28.31 -2.02 7.72
N MET A 172 26.99 -2.31 7.78
CA MET A 172 26.11 -2.48 6.62
C MET A 172 25.49 -1.16 6.14
N CYS A 173 25.54 -0.11 6.95
CA CYS A 173 25.03 1.23 6.62
C CYS A 173 26.18 2.18 6.25
N ASP A 174 27.18 1.70 5.48
CA ASP A 174 28.26 2.56 4.97
C ASP A 174 27.64 3.65 4.06
N ASN A 175 27.99 4.92 4.35
CA ASN A 175 27.54 6.11 3.62
C ASN A 175 27.76 6.02 2.09
N ARG A 176 28.65 5.14 1.61
CA ARG A 176 28.89 4.88 0.20
C ARG A 176 27.75 4.14 -0.51
N PHE A 177 26.92 3.39 0.24
CA PHE A 177 25.76 2.68 -0.31
C PHE A 177 24.45 3.48 -0.20
N ILE A 178 24.47 4.58 0.55
CA ILE A 178 23.29 5.42 0.81
C ILE A 178 23.18 6.55 -0.23
N SER A 179 24.25 6.85 -0.98
CA SER A 179 24.40 8.10 -1.72
C SER A 179 23.76 8.15 -3.10
N GLU A 180 23.31 7.04 -3.69
CA GLU A 180 22.66 7.08 -5.00
C GLU A 180 21.17 6.75 -4.91
N LYS A 181 20.36 7.80 -4.96
CA LYS A 181 18.90 7.68 -5.10
C LYS A 181 18.56 7.12 -6.47
N ASN A 182 18.31 5.81 -6.54
CA ASN A 182 17.76 5.21 -7.74
C ASN A 182 16.22 5.22 -7.63
N THR A 183 15.59 6.10 -8.40
CA THR A 183 14.13 6.20 -8.47
C THR A 183 13.66 5.54 -9.75
N LYS A 184 12.73 4.60 -9.66
CA LYS A 184 12.01 4.01 -10.78
C LYS A 184 10.55 4.42 -10.73
N TYR A 185 9.97 4.63 -11.88
CA TYR A 185 8.54 4.83 -12.03
C TYR A 185 7.91 3.53 -12.47
N PHE A 186 6.75 3.21 -11.94
CA PHE A 186 6.01 2.02 -12.34
C PHE A 186 4.58 2.36 -12.76
N LEU A 187 4.08 1.54 -13.67
CA LEU A 187 2.69 1.56 -14.13
C LEU A 187 2.15 0.14 -13.97
N SER A 188 1.11 0.00 -13.16
CA SER A 188 0.45 -1.27 -12.84
C SER A 188 -0.95 -1.29 -13.46
N TYR A 189 -1.30 -2.38 -14.15
CA TYR A 189 -2.57 -2.53 -14.86
C TYR A 189 -2.94 -4.00 -15.06
N PRO A 190 -4.23 -4.34 -15.27
CA PRO A 190 -4.65 -5.69 -15.61
C PRO A 190 -4.00 -6.18 -16.91
N LYS A 191 -3.52 -7.42 -16.92
CA LYS A 191 -2.79 -7.98 -18.08
C LYS A 191 -3.60 -7.97 -19.37
N GLU A 192 -4.89 -8.12 -19.25
CA GLU A 192 -5.85 -8.11 -20.35
C GLU A 192 -6.01 -6.71 -21.02
N CYS A 193 -5.60 -5.65 -20.34
CA CYS A 193 -5.63 -4.29 -20.88
C CYS A 193 -4.36 -3.90 -21.66
N ARG A 194 -3.42 -4.82 -21.82
CA ARG A 194 -2.13 -4.59 -22.45
C ARG A 194 -2.19 -4.28 -23.93
#